data_f6ef3138cca3a9bdf88ad8ba95b93a0c
#
_entry.id   f6ef3138cca3a9bdf88ad8ba95b93a0c
#
_cell.length_a   1.000
_cell.length_b   1.000
_cell.length_c   1.000
_cell.angle_alpha   90.00
_cell.angle_beta   90.00
_cell.angle_gamma   90.00
#
_symmetry.space_group_name_H-M   'P 1'
#
loop_
_entity.id
_entity.type
_entity.pdbx_description
1 polymer ?
#
loop_
_entity_poly.entity_id
_entity_poly.type
_entity_poly.pdbx_seq_one_letter_code
_entity_poly.pdbx_strand_id
1 'polypeptide(L)'
;MKILIADLVTELNPRYENTIRLAEPFLYNGERKTDIKLSVSDKYLDDLMSRAVEGTTVEQMENYAFCCEFNRKLIPYNAMSVHSSALIFNGGAYLFSGASGAGKSTHTKLWLEAYGEKVHIMNDDKPVVRLYPGKAIAYGTPFDGGSGIALNESYPLKAIVFIERGGENSIRIPENKEIVQKLYFQTAHMVDAETADKMLSNIEQLLDLTRFYVLTCVNDISAAYFAYNSLMDHH
;
A
#
# COMPACT_ATOMS: atom_id res chain seq x y z
N MET A 1 -12.96 -5.53 17.78
CA MET A 1 -13.62 -5.92 16.51
C MET A 1 -12.71 -6.82 15.69
N LYS A 2 -13.29 -7.65 14.80
CA LYS A 2 -12.51 -8.45 13.84
C LYS A 2 -12.74 -7.93 12.43
N ILE A 3 -11.68 -7.85 11.65
CA ILE A 3 -11.71 -7.46 10.23
C ILE A 3 -10.96 -8.50 9.40
N LEU A 4 -11.24 -8.56 8.10
CA LEU A 4 -10.55 -9.41 7.14
C LEU A 4 -9.73 -8.53 6.19
N ILE A 5 -8.42 -8.66 6.23
CA ILE A 5 -7.48 -7.94 5.35
C ILE A 5 -6.51 -8.96 4.77
N ALA A 6 -6.31 -8.95 3.47
CA ALA A 6 -5.37 -9.86 2.80
C ALA A 6 -5.58 -11.34 3.19
N ASP A 7 -6.84 -11.78 3.30
CA ASP A 7 -7.27 -13.11 3.76
C ASP A 7 -6.82 -13.48 5.19
N LEU A 8 -6.45 -12.51 6.01
CA LEU A 8 -6.06 -12.68 7.42
C LEU A 8 -7.13 -12.07 8.33
N VAL A 9 -7.63 -12.88 9.26
CA VAL A 9 -8.54 -12.39 10.30
C VAL A 9 -7.72 -11.61 11.33
N THR A 10 -7.92 -10.29 11.34
CA THR A 10 -7.21 -9.36 12.19
C THR A 10 -8.12 -8.84 13.28
N GLU A 11 -7.71 -8.96 14.52
CA GLU A 11 -8.43 -8.45 15.71
C GLU A 11 -7.77 -7.15 16.17
N LEU A 12 -8.57 -6.11 16.35
CA LEU A 12 -8.13 -4.82 16.89
C LEU A 12 -9.20 -4.25 17.84
N ASN A 13 -8.76 -3.37 18.72
CA ASN A 13 -9.64 -2.70 19.67
C ASN A 13 -9.44 -1.17 19.60
N PRO A 14 -9.97 -0.51 18.54
CA PRO A 14 -9.83 0.93 18.37
C PRO A 14 -10.68 1.66 19.41
N ARG A 15 -10.22 2.84 19.80
CA ARG A 15 -10.87 3.73 20.78
C ARG A 15 -11.56 4.91 20.12
N TYR A 16 -11.10 5.27 18.92
CA TYR A 16 -11.57 6.47 18.21
C TYR A 16 -12.40 6.13 17.00
N GLU A 17 -13.43 6.94 16.77
CA GLU A 17 -14.41 6.78 15.71
C GLU A 17 -13.78 6.71 14.31
N ASN A 18 -12.73 7.48 14.07
CA ASN A 18 -12.06 7.47 12.77
C ASN A 18 -11.54 6.06 12.40
N THR A 19 -10.86 5.38 13.32
CA THR A 19 -10.35 4.02 13.08
C THR A 19 -11.50 3.02 12.93
N ILE A 20 -12.57 3.15 13.73
CA ILE A 20 -13.76 2.29 13.65
C ILE A 20 -14.39 2.42 12.28
N ARG A 21 -14.69 3.65 11.84
CA ARG A 21 -15.32 3.94 10.54
C ARG A 21 -14.51 3.43 9.35
N LEU A 22 -13.18 3.60 9.36
CA LEU A 22 -12.31 3.09 8.30
C LEU A 22 -12.24 1.56 8.27
N ALA A 23 -12.42 0.90 9.42
CA ALA A 23 -12.42 -0.55 9.53
C ALA A 23 -13.78 -1.20 9.20
N GLU A 24 -14.89 -0.45 9.21
CA GLU A 24 -16.24 -0.97 8.95
C GLU A 24 -16.37 -1.76 7.63
N PRO A 25 -15.84 -1.29 6.47
CA PRO A 25 -15.92 -2.04 5.22
C PRO A 25 -15.22 -3.40 5.26
N PHE A 26 -14.33 -3.60 6.24
CA PHE A 26 -13.51 -4.80 6.40
C PHE A 26 -14.03 -5.75 7.47
N LEU A 27 -15.17 -5.46 8.12
CA LEU A 27 -15.71 -6.25 9.22
C LEU A 27 -15.85 -7.74 8.85
N TYR A 28 -15.40 -8.60 9.78
CA TYR A 28 -15.46 -10.04 9.63
C TYR A 28 -16.33 -10.67 10.73
N ASN A 29 -17.43 -11.28 10.31
CA ASN A 29 -18.41 -11.93 11.19
C ASN A 29 -18.36 -13.48 11.13
N GLY A 30 -17.31 -14.04 10.49
CA GLY A 30 -17.15 -15.48 10.37
C GLY A 30 -16.51 -16.14 11.62
N GLU A 31 -16.36 -17.47 11.56
CA GLU A 31 -15.90 -18.29 12.68
C GLU A 31 -14.38 -18.58 12.69
N ARG A 32 -13.65 -18.10 11.68
CA ARG A 32 -12.20 -18.33 11.64
C ARG A 32 -11.50 -17.76 12.88
N LYS A 33 -10.46 -18.45 13.31
CA LYS A 33 -9.59 -17.96 14.38
C LYS A 33 -8.87 -16.70 13.91
N THR A 34 -8.53 -15.86 14.87
CA THR A 34 -7.72 -14.66 14.66
C THR A 34 -6.31 -15.06 14.25
N ASP A 35 -5.85 -14.56 13.11
CA ASP A 35 -4.48 -14.73 12.60
C ASP A 35 -3.56 -13.66 13.21
N ILE A 36 -4.01 -12.41 13.27
CA ILE A 36 -3.25 -11.26 13.76
C ILE A 36 -4.03 -10.55 14.87
N LYS A 37 -3.37 -10.25 15.99
CA LYS A 37 -3.90 -9.35 17.04
C LYS A 37 -3.10 -8.07 17.06
N LEU A 38 -3.81 -6.93 16.96
CA LEU A 38 -3.22 -5.60 17.04
C LEU A 38 -3.52 -4.99 18.40
N SER A 39 -2.51 -4.37 19.00
CA SER A 39 -2.63 -3.70 20.28
C SER A 39 -1.83 -2.39 20.25
N VAL A 40 -2.52 -1.29 20.49
CA VAL A 40 -1.92 0.04 20.61
C VAL A 40 -2.06 0.50 22.06
N SER A 41 -0.94 0.58 22.79
CA SER A 41 -0.90 1.09 24.15
C SER A 41 -0.93 2.61 24.17
N ASP A 42 -1.40 3.20 25.31
CA ASP A 42 -1.38 4.66 25.50
C ASP A 42 0.04 5.21 25.35
N LYS A 43 1.01 4.56 25.99
CA LYS A 43 2.42 4.95 25.91
C LYS A 43 2.93 4.99 24.48
N TYR A 44 2.56 4.02 23.64
CA TYR A 44 2.97 3.99 22.23
C TYR A 44 2.29 5.11 21.44
N LEU A 45 1.01 5.35 21.69
CA LEU A 45 0.28 6.44 21.06
C LEU A 45 0.84 7.81 21.45
N ASP A 46 1.14 8.02 22.74
CA ASP A 46 1.75 9.26 23.24
C ASP A 46 3.14 9.50 22.62
N ASP A 47 3.97 8.45 22.50
CA ASP A 47 5.28 8.53 21.84
C ASP A 47 5.15 8.93 20.36
N LEU A 48 4.18 8.36 19.64
CA LEU A 48 3.91 8.74 18.24
C LEU A 48 3.39 10.19 18.15
N MET A 49 2.47 10.58 19.01
CA MET A 49 1.94 11.95 19.05
C MET A 49 3.02 13.00 19.34
N SER A 50 4.01 12.67 20.18
CA SER A 50 5.12 13.58 20.49
C SER A 50 6.02 13.92 19.29
N ARG A 51 5.95 13.11 18.22
CA ARG A 51 6.71 13.26 16.97
C ARG A 51 5.83 13.61 15.78
N ALA A 52 4.53 13.79 16.03
CA ALA A 52 3.57 14.04 14.97
C ALA A 52 3.77 15.43 14.34
N VAL A 53 3.38 15.54 13.09
CA VAL A 53 3.32 16.83 12.40
C VAL A 53 2.21 17.67 13.05
N GLU A 54 2.45 18.97 13.18
CA GLU A 54 1.46 19.91 13.70
C GLU A 54 0.11 19.76 12.98
N GLY A 55 -0.99 19.72 13.76
CA GLY A 55 -2.34 19.51 13.26
C GLY A 55 -2.77 18.04 13.16
N THR A 56 -1.88 17.07 13.44
CA THR A 56 -2.29 15.65 13.51
C THR A 56 -3.16 15.40 14.73
N THR A 57 -4.33 14.78 14.53
CA THR A 57 -5.22 14.42 15.64
C THR A 57 -4.84 13.06 16.25
N VAL A 58 -5.21 12.84 17.51
CA VAL A 58 -4.99 11.54 18.17
C VAL A 58 -5.73 10.40 17.47
N GLU A 59 -6.87 10.66 16.85
CA GLU A 59 -7.65 9.70 16.08
C GLU A 59 -6.92 9.23 14.81
N GLN A 60 -6.30 10.19 14.10
CA GLN A 60 -5.45 9.87 12.94
C GLN A 60 -4.21 9.07 13.38
N MET A 61 -3.61 9.44 14.51
CA MET A 61 -2.44 8.76 15.03
C MET A 61 -2.76 7.34 15.51
N GLU A 62 -3.96 7.08 16.07
CA GLU A 62 -4.37 5.72 16.41
C GLU A 62 -4.46 4.82 15.17
N ASN A 63 -5.08 5.30 14.09
CA ASN A 63 -5.13 4.56 12.81
C ASN A 63 -3.73 4.27 12.28
N TYR A 64 -2.83 5.26 12.32
CA TYR A 64 -1.43 5.09 11.94
C TYR A 64 -0.70 4.08 12.84
N ALA A 65 -0.94 4.09 14.15
CA ALA A 65 -0.34 3.14 15.09
C ALA A 65 -0.78 1.70 14.81
N PHE A 66 -2.08 1.47 14.52
CA PHE A 66 -2.57 0.17 14.07
C PHE A 66 -1.98 -0.25 12.74
N CYS A 67 -1.78 0.68 11.81
CA CYS A 67 -1.09 0.42 10.55
C CYS A 67 0.34 -0.06 10.77
N CYS A 68 1.11 0.60 11.62
CA CYS A 68 2.49 0.21 11.95
C CYS A 68 2.56 -1.20 12.57
N GLU A 69 1.69 -1.48 13.54
CA GLU A 69 1.57 -2.81 14.16
C GLU A 69 1.19 -3.90 13.14
N PHE A 70 0.23 -3.61 12.26
CA PHE A 70 -0.21 -4.53 11.23
C PHE A 70 0.91 -4.83 10.24
N ASN A 71 1.58 -3.82 9.72
CA ASN A 71 2.67 -3.97 8.75
C ASN A 71 3.76 -4.90 9.25
N ARG A 72 4.16 -4.77 10.52
CA ARG A 72 5.15 -5.66 11.14
C ARG A 72 4.65 -7.10 11.23
N LYS A 73 3.38 -7.30 11.61
CA LYS A 73 2.78 -8.63 11.82
C LYS A 73 2.35 -9.33 10.54
N LEU A 74 2.30 -8.63 9.41
CA LEU A 74 2.02 -9.20 8.09
C LEU A 74 3.17 -10.06 7.55
N ILE A 75 4.41 -9.68 7.83
CA ILE A 75 5.61 -10.20 7.16
C ILE A 75 5.70 -11.74 7.23
N PRO A 76 5.43 -12.41 8.38
CA PRO A 76 5.43 -13.86 8.47
C PRO A 76 4.39 -14.57 7.58
N TYR A 77 3.36 -13.85 7.14
CA TYR A 77 2.28 -14.39 6.30
C TYR A 77 2.54 -14.24 4.79
N ASN A 78 3.78 -14.03 4.38
CA ASN A 78 4.18 -13.72 3.00
C ASN A 78 3.41 -12.49 2.46
N ALA A 79 3.24 -11.50 3.29
CA ALA A 79 2.55 -10.28 2.93
C ALA A 79 3.35 -9.06 3.39
N MET A 80 3.19 -7.94 2.70
CA MET A 80 3.82 -6.68 3.04
C MET A 80 2.94 -5.51 2.61
N SER A 81 2.94 -4.45 3.38
CA SER A 81 2.34 -3.18 2.98
C SER A 81 3.34 -2.40 2.12
N VAL A 82 2.88 -1.80 1.05
CA VAL A 82 3.71 -0.96 0.16
C VAL A 82 3.15 0.46 0.19
N HIS A 83 3.96 1.43 0.62
CA HIS A 83 3.55 2.84 0.58
C HIS A 83 3.34 3.29 -0.88
N SER A 84 2.10 3.27 -1.31
CA SER A 84 1.71 3.50 -2.71
C SER A 84 0.25 3.91 -2.83
N SER A 85 -0.12 4.49 -3.97
CA SER A 85 -1.50 4.61 -4.40
C SER A 85 -1.84 3.42 -5.31
N ALA A 86 -2.85 2.62 -4.94
CA ALA A 86 -3.25 1.42 -5.65
C ALA A 86 -4.38 1.72 -6.64
N LEU A 87 -4.02 1.83 -7.92
CA LEU A 87 -4.95 2.02 -9.02
C LEU A 87 -5.41 0.67 -9.57
N ILE A 88 -6.72 0.53 -9.78
CA ILE A 88 -7.32 -0.64 -10.42
C ILE A 88 -7.72 -0.30 -11.83
N PHE A 89 -7.25 -1.12 -12.78
CA PHE A 89 -7.54 -0.99 -14.20
C PHE A 89 -7.56 -2.37 -14.86
N ASN A 90 -8.55 -2.63 -15.73
CA ASN A 90 -8.73 -3.90 -16.44
C ASN A 90 -8.62 -5.15 -15.54
N GLY A 91 -9.18 -5.10 -14.34
CA GLY A 91 -9.16 -6.21 -13.39
C GLY A 91 -7.80 -6.52 -12.78
N GLY A 92 -6.85 -5.59 -12.85
CA GLY A 92 -5.52 -5.69 -12.24
C GLY A 92 -5.16 -4.47 -11.39
N ALA A 93 -4.30 -4.67 -10.40
CA ALA A 93 -3.79 -3.62 -9.54
C ALA A 93 -2.42 -3.12 -10.03
N TYR A 94 -2.28 -1.81 -10.07
CA TYR A 94 -1.03 -1.08 -10.36
C TYR A 94 -0.70 -0.22 -9.16
N LEU A 95 0.43 -0.48 -8.49
CA LEU A 95 0.85 0.27 -7.32
C LEU A 95 1.82 1.37 -7.72
N PHE A 96 1.38 2.62 -7.65
CA PHE A 96 2.24 3.79 -7.85
C PHE A 96 2.92 4.15 -6.54
N SER A 97 4.21 3.85 -6.41
CA SER A 97 5.02 3.97 -5.21
C SER A 97 6.09 5.07 -5.37
N GLY A 98 6.63 5.54 -4.26
CA GLY A 98 7.68 6.56 -4.24
C GLY A 98 7.74 7.30 -2.91
N ALA A 99 8.74 8.17 -2.73
CA ALA A 99 8.90 8.97 -1.53
C ALA A 99 7.65 9.82 -1.23
N SER A 100 7.52 10.28 0.00
CA SER A 100 6.47 11.25 0.34
C SER A 100 6.63 12.48 -0.55
N GLY A 101 5.51 12.97 -1.12
CA GLY A 101 5.53 14.10 -2.04
C GLY A 101 6.04 13.78 -3.46
N ALA A 102 6.36 12.54 -3.82
CA ALA A 102 6.79 12.18 -5.18
C ALA A 102 5.71 12.39 -6.25
N GLY A 103 4.45 12.49 -5.85
CA GLY A 103 3.34 12.71 -6.78
C GLY A 103 2.44 11.48 -7.02
N LYS A 104 2.51 10.45 -6.16
CA LYS A 104 1.70 9.23 -6.28
C LYS A 104 0.21 9.51 -6.46
N SER A 105 -0.42 10.13 -5.46
CA SER A 105 -1.85 10.46 -5.48
C SER A 105 -2.20 11.48 -6.58
N THR A 106 -1.27 12.36 -6.95
CA THR A 106 -1.46 13.26 -8.10
C THR A 106 -1.53 12.46 -9.39
N HIS A 107 -0.60 11.53 -9.60
CA HIS A 107 -0.56 10.70 -10.81
C HIS A 107 -1.80 9.82 -10.94
N THR A 108 -2.25 9.18 -9.85
CA THR A 108 -3.48 8.35 -9.89
C THR A 108 -4.74 9.19 -10.12
N LYS A 109 -4.80 10.45 -9.67
CA LYS A 109 -5.88 11.38 -10.02
C LYS A 109 -5.88 11.73 -11.51
N LEU A 110 -4.72 11.88 -12.15
CA LEU A 110 -4.64 12.07 -13.60
C LEU A 110 -5.20 10.84 -14.37
N TRP A 111 -5.03 9.64 -13.84
CA TRP A 111 -5.67 8.45 -14.41
C TRP A 111 -7.19 8.49 -14.29
N LEU A 112 -7.73 8.92 -13.14
CA LEU A 112 -9.19 9.09 -12.98
C LEU A 112 -9.74 10.12 -13.99
N GLU A 113 -9.01 11.21 -14.20
CA GLU A 113 -9.37 12.23 -15.17
C GLU A 113 -9.33 11.69 -16.62
N ALA A 114 -8.27 10.94 -16.96
CA ALA A 114 -8.07 10.42 -18.33
C ALA A 114 -9.02 9.27 -18.70
N TYR A 115 -9.36 8.40 -17.74
CA TYR A 115 -10.06 7.15 -18.03
C TYR A 115 -11.42 7.00 -17.34
N GLY A 116 -11.79 7.93 -16.44
CA GLY A 116 -13.10 7.98 -15.80
C GLY A 116 -13.44 6.66 -15.06
N GLU A 117 -14.63 6.16 -15.29
CA GLU A 117 -15.15 4.94 -14.64
C GLU A 117 -14.39 3.64 -14.96
N LYS A 118 -13.46 3.68 -15.91
CA LYS A 118 -12.64 2.50 -16.25
C LYS A 118 -11.55 2.22 -15.22
N VAL A 119 -11.28 3.17 -14.33
CA VAL A 119 -10.28 3.09 -13.28
C VAL A 119 -10.84 3.54 -11.95
N HIS A 120 -10.32 2.99 -10.86
CA HIS A 120 -10.59 3.53 -9.53
C HIS A 120 -9.37 3.33 -8.62
N ILE A 121 -9.31 4.08 -7.52
CA ILE A 121 -8.27 3.94 -6.51
C ILE A 121 -8.82 3.02 -5.41
N MET A 122 -8.18 1.88 -5.20
CA MET A 122 -8.57 0.91 -4.16
C MET A 122 -8.08 1.36 -2.77
N ASN A 123 -6.87 1.89 -2.71
CA ASN A 123 -6.26 2.40 -1.48
C ASN A 123 -5.21 3.46 -1.81
N ASP A 124 -5.18 4.56 -1.08
CA ASP A 124 -4.22 5.66 -1.33
C ASP A 124 -3.31 5.88 -0.11
N ASP A 125 -2.53 4.89 0.28
CA ASP A 125 -1.36 4.97 1.17
C ASP A 125 -0.73 3.61 1.46
N LYS A 126 -1.50 2.64 1.97
CA LYS A 126 -0.97 1.37 2.52
C LYS A 126 -1.71 0.13 2.00
N PRO A 127 -1.84 -0.08 0.68
CA PRO A 127 -2.30 -1.37 0.19
C PRO A 127 -1.34 -2.47 0.63
N VAL A 128 -1.88 -3.69 0.79
CA VAL A 128 -1.10 -4.88 1.10
C VAL A 128 -0.88 -5.70 -0.16
N VAL A 129 0.34 -6.17 -0.36
CA VAL A 129 0.67 -7.21 -1.33
C VAL A 129 0.88 -8.51 -0.59
N ARG A 130 0.14 -9.55 -0.94
CA ARG A 130 0.33 -10.91 -0.42
C ARG A 130 0.78 -11.85 -1.54
N LEU A 131 1.77 -12.68 -1.21
CA LEU A 131 2.38 -13.64 -2.11
C LEU A 131 1.75 -15.01 -1.95
N TYR A 132 1.38 -15.61 -3.06
CA TYR A 132 0.89 -16.98 -3.18
C TYR A 132 1.73 -17.73 -4.20
N PRO A 133 1.68 -19.07 -4.24
CA PRO A 133 2.36 -19.82 -5.29
C PRO A 133 1.97 -19.33 -6.69
N GLY A 134 2.95 -18.77 -7.42
CA GLY A 134 2.78 -18.29 -8.79
C GLY A 134 2.00 -16.99 -8.98
N LYS A 135 1.64 -16.26 -7.92
CA LYS A 135 0.93 -14.98 -8.04
C LYS A 135 1.11 -14.07 -6.85
N ALA A 136 1.02 -12.77 -7.09
CA ALA A 136 0.89 -11.73 -6.08
C ALA A 136 -0.49 -11.05 -6.19
N ILE A 137 -1.13 -10.80 -5.05
CA ILE A 137 -2.44 -10.14 -4.97
C ILE A 137 -2.29 -8.86 -4.15
N ALA A 138 -2.83 -7.77 -4.68
CA ALA A 138 -2.95 -6.51 -3.96
C ALA A 138 -4.31 -6.42 -3.27
N TYR A 139 -4.32 -5.94 -2.03
CA TYR A 139 -5.51 -5.79 -1.20
C TYR A 139 -5.62 -4.36 -0.69
N GLY A 140 -6.84 -3.84 -0.65
CA GLY A 140 -7.14 -2.63 0.09
C GLY A 140 -7.06 -2.86 1.60
N THR A 141 -6.85 -1.78 2.34
CA THR A 141 -6.75 -1.78 3.81
C THR A 141 -7.48 -0.60 4.40
N PRO A 142 -7.84 -0.62 5.69
CA PRO A 142 -8.40 0.55 6.37
C PRO A 142 -7.38 1.66 6.66
N PHE A 143 -6.15 1.53 6.17
CA PHE A 143 -5.05 2.47 6.40
C PHE A 143 -4.85 3.32 5.14
N ASP A 144 -5.45 4.50 5.14
CA ASP A 144 -5.67 5.36 3.97
C ASP A 144 -4.82 6.64 3.95
N GLY A 145 -3.96 6.83 4.95
CA GLY A 145 -3.14 8.03 5.06
C GLY A 145 -3.92 9.34 5.18
N GLY A 146 -5.22 9.27 5.51
CA GLY A 146 -6.11 10.43 5.60
C GLY A 146 -6.79 10.83 4.29
N SER A 147 -6.67 10.04 3.23
CA SER A 147 -7.30 10.30 1.93
C SER A 147 -8.81 10.01 1.91
N GLY A 148 -9.30 9.18 2.82
CA GLY A 148 -10.66 8.64 2.82
C GLY A 148 -10.87 7.49 1.82
N ILE A 149 -9.81 7.01 1.15
CA ILE A 149 -9.89 5.97 0.12
C ILE A 149 -9.37 4.66 0.68
N ALA A 150 -10.29 3.79 1.11
CA ALA A 150 -10.00 2.48 1.70
C ALA A 150 -11.10 1.48 1.31
N LEU A 151 -10.94 0.79 0.19
CA LEU A 151 -11.91 -0.17 -0.30
C LEU A 151 -11.51 -1.60 0.10
N ASN A 152 -12.48 -2.41 0.52
CA ASN A 152 -12.25 -3.83 0.83
C ASN A 152 -12.33 -4.66 -0.46
N GLU A 153 -11.31 -4.53 -1.28
CA GLU A 153 -11.18 -5.18 -2.58
C GLU A 153 -9.84 -5.86 -2.71
N SER A 154 -9.71 -6.77 -3.69
CA SER A 154 -8.45 -7.43 -4.01
C SER A 154 -8.34 -7.72 -5.50
N TYR A 155 -7.12 -7.55 -6.05
CA TYR A 155 -6.84 -7.75 -7.47
C TYR A 155 -5.47 -8.37 -7.70
N PRO A 156 -5.27 -9.16 -8.78
CA PRO A 156 -3.95 -9.58 -9.20
C PRO A 156 -3.03 -8.37 -9.38
N LEU A 157 -1.86 -8.41 -8.73
CA LEU A 157 -0.86 -7.37 -8.88
C LEU A 157 -0.21 -7.47 -10.27
N LYS A 158 -0.31 -6.43 -11.07
CA LYS A 158 0.25 -6.36 -12.43
C LYS A 158 1.62 -5.68 -12.45
N ALA A 159 1.75 -4.58 -11.73
CA ALA A 159 3.00 -3.85 -11.66
C ALA A 159 3.13 -3.01 -10.38
N ILE A 160 4.38 -2.75 -10.00
CA ILE A 160 4.76 -1.69 -9.06
C ILE A 160 5.55 -0.66 -9.85
N VAL A 161 5.08 0.59 -9.84
CA VAL A 161 5.62 1.70 -10.60
C VAL A 161 6.17 2.75 -9.64
N PHE A 162 7.48 2.92 -9.63
CA PHE A 162 8.14 3.94 -8.82
C PHE A 162 8.05 5.29 -9.55
N ILE A 163 7.36 6.25 -8.94
CA ILE A 163 7.19 7.60 -9.48
C ILE A 163 8.39 8.46 -9.13
N GLU A 164 8.92 9.13 -10.14
CA GLU A 164 9.92 10.18 -10.04
C GLU A 164 9.43 11.43 -10.79
N ARG A 165 9.77 12.63 -10.28
CA ARG A 165 9.43 13.89 -10.96
C ARG A 165 10.45 14.20 -12.02
N GLY A 166 10.01 14.65 -13.19
CA GLY A 166 10.88 15.06 -14.28
C GLY A 166 10.27 16.11 -15.19
N GLY A 167 11.07 16.61 -16.11
CA GLY A 167 10.66 17.58 -17.12
C GLY A 167 9.97 16.95 -18.34
N GLU A 168 10.03 15.62 -18.47
CA GLU A 168 9.41 14.84 -19.54
C GLU A 168 8.97 13.47 -19.05
N ASN A 169 8.03 12.85 -19.79
CA ASN A 169 7.57 11.51 -19.47
C ASN A 169 8.54 10.47 -20.02
N SER A 170 9.02 9.57 -19.15
CA SER A 170 9.83 8.42 -19.53
C SER A 170 9.59 7.24 -18.60
N ILE A 171 9.79 6.02 -19.10
CA ILE A 171 9.69 4.79 -18.33
C ILE A 171 10.90 3.91 -18.58
N ARG A 172 11.35 3.23 -17.54
CA ARG A 172 12.42 2.23 -17.64
C ARG A 172 12.17 1.06 -16.69
N ILE A 173 12.79 -0.07 -16.99
CA ILE A 173 12.84 -1.21 -16.09
C ILE A 173 14.03 -1.00 -15.14
N PRO A 174 13.81 -0.98 -13.80
CA PRO A 174 14.90 -0.85 -12.83
C PRO A 174 15.67 -2.17 -12.67
N GLU A 175 16.92 -2.09 -12.22
CA GLU A 175 17.67 -3.27 -11.80
C GLU A 175 17.12 -3.86 -10.49
N ASN A 176 17.28 -5.17 -10.27
CA ASN A 176 16.79 -5.84 -9.05
C ASN A 176 17.29 -5.18 -7.77
N LYS A 177 18.56 -4.74 -7.73
CA LYS A 177 19.12 -4.02 -6.58
C LYS A 177 18.37 -2.73 -6.28
N GLU A 178 18.01 -1.98 -7.31
CA GLU A 178 17.23 -0.73 -7.16
C GLU A 178 15.82 -1.04 -6.66
N ILE A 179 15.18 -2.09 -7.19
CA ILE A 179 13.84 -2.53 -6.75
C ILE A 179 13.87 -2.87 -5.26
N VAL A 180 14.80 -3.72 -4.84
CA VAL A 180 14.95 -4.14 -3.43
C VAL A 180 15.12 -2.93 -2.53
N GLN A 181 16.00 -1.99 -2.88
CA GLN A 181 16.23 -0.77 -2.10
C GLN A 181 14.95 0.08 -2.00
N LYS A 182 14.30 0.36 -3.14
CA LYS A 182 13.08 1.18 -3.17
C LYS A 182 11.95 0.52 -2.36
N LEU A 183 11.71 -0.78 -2.51
CA LEU A 183 10.69 -1.49 -1.76
C LEU A 183 11.01 -1.54 -0.26
N TYR A 184 12.26 -1.83 0.10
CA TYR A 184 12.67 -1.86 1.50
C TYR A 184 12.34 -0.54 2.20
N PHE A 185 12.68 0.60 1.61
CA PHE A 185 12.38 1.92 2.17
C PHE A 185 10.88 2.25 2.20
N GLN A 186 10.07 1.63 1.35
CA GLN A 186 8.61 1.86 1.30
C GLN A 186 7.82 0.89 2.20
N THR A 187 8.44 -0.18 2.69
CA THR A 187 7.81 -1.22 3.51
C THR A 187 8.36 -1.29 4.93
N ALA A 188 9.64 -1.02 5.11
CA ALA A 188 10.32 -1.18 6.40
C ALA A 188 10.05 0.00 7.33
N HIS A 189 9.32 -0.26 8.39
CA HIS A 189 9.16 0.67 9.51
C HIS A 189 9.52 -0.06 10.81
N MET A 190 10.77 0.13 11.30
CA MET A 190 11.24 -0.35 12.62
C MET A 190 10.98 -1.85 12.87
N VAL A 191 11.57 -2.70 12.04
CA VAL A 191 11.53 -4.15 12.19
C VAL A 191 12.82 -4.66 12.86
N ASP A 192 12.73 -5.77 13.62
CA ASP A 192 13.91 -6.47 14.11
C ASP A 192 14.61 -7.24 12.98
N ALA A 193 15.80 -7.79 13.25
CA ALA A 193 16.62 -8.43 12.23
C ALA A 193 15.93 -9.64 11.58
N GLU A 194 15.24 -10.48 12.36
CA GLU A 194 14.54 -11.67 11.85
C GLU A 194 13.40 -11.27 10.91
N THR A 195 12.63 -10.26 11.30
CA THR A 195 11.55 -9.69 10.48
C THR A 195 12.10 -9.04 9.21
N ALA A 196 13.27 -8.36 9.30
CA ALA A 196 13.94 -7.76 8.15
C ALA A 196 14.39 -8.82 7.13
N ASP A 197 14.97 -9.92 7.57
CA ASP A 197 15.38 -11.03 6.70
C ASP A 197 14.18 -11.66 6.00
N LYS A 198 13.08 -11.90 6.73
CA LYS A 198 11.84 -12.41 6.13
C LYS A 198 11.23 -11.43 5.13
N MET A 199 11.29 -10.14 5.42
CA MET A 199 10.81 -9.11 4.50
C MET A 199 11.64 -9.07 3.21
N LEU A 200 12.98 -9.16 3.30
CA LEU A 200 13.85 -9.26 2.13
C LEU A 200 13.52 -10.49 1.30
N SER A 201 13.30 -11.65 1.94
CA SER A 201 12.85 -12.87 1.25
C SER A 201 11.50 -12.69 0.54
N ASN A 202 10.54 -11.96 1.16
CA ASN A 202 9.28 -11.65 0.50
C ASN A 202 9.47 -10.71 -0.70
N ILE A 203 10.38 -9.73 -0.60
CA ILE A 203 10.71 -8.84 -1.72
C ILE A 203 11.35 -9.63 -2.86
N GLU A 204 12.30 -10.51 -2.57
CA GLU A 204 12.94 -11.36 -3.57
C GLU A 204 11.91 -12.23 -4.32
N GLN A 205 11.00 -12.88 -3.60
CA GLN A 205 9.91 -13.65 -4.21
C GLN A 205 9.00 -12.76 -5.09
N LEU A 206 8.76 -11.52 -4.70
CA LEU A 206 7.93 -10.60 -5.46
C LEU A 206 8.57 -10.22 -6.81
N LEU A 207 9.90 -10.23 -6.94
CA LEU A 207 10.60 -9.95 -8.20
C LEU A 207 10.16 -10.92 -9.33
N ASP A 208 9.83 -12.15 -8.99
CA ASP A 208 9.42 -13.18 -9.97
C ASP A 208 7.90 -13.15 -10.25
N LEU A 209 7.12 -12.43 -9.44
CA LEU A 209 5.64 -12.48 -9.47
C LEU A 209 4.98 -11.26 -10.08
N THR A 210 5.73 -10.15 -10.25
CA THR A 210 5.18 -8.91 -10.79
C THR A 210 6.24 -8.14 -11.56
N ARG A 211 5.81 -7.09 -12.27
CA ARG A 211 6.70 -6.22 -13.05
C ARG A 211 7.01 -4.94 -12.27
N PHE A 212 8.18 -4.39 -12.53
CA PHE A 212 8.63 -3.16 -11.89
C PHE A 212 9.06 -2.15 -12.94
N TYR A 213 8.67 -0.90 -12.70
CA TYR A 213 9.01 0.22 -13.56
C TYR A 213 9.43 1.42 -12.71
N VAL A 214 10.28 2.26 -13.29
CA VAL A 214 10.49 3.63 -12.83
C VAL A 214 9.86 4.54 -13.89
N LEU A 215 8.88 5.33 -13.47
CA LEU A 215 8.17 6.30 -14.29
C LEU A 215 8.59 7.70 -13.86
N THR A 216 9.36 8.37 -14.70
CA THR A 216 9.57 9.82 -14.59
C THR A 216 8.42 10.50 -15.30
N CYS A 217 7.76 11.47 -14.66
CA CYS A 217 6.59 12.09 -15.26
C CYS A 217 6.45 13.57 -14.93
N VAL A 218 5.81 14.28 -15.85
CA VAL A 218 5.31 15.64 -15.68
C VAL A 218 3.98 15.62 -14.91
N ASN A 219 3.56 16.79 -14.43
CA ASN A 219 2.31 16.91 -13.68
C ASN A 219 1.17 17.41 -14.59
N ASP A 220 0.84 16.61 -15.60
CA ASP A 220 -0.31 16.83 -16.46
C ASP A 220 -0.88 15.49 -16.97
N ILE A 221 -2.05 15.56 -17.63
CA ILE A 221 -2.80 14.37 -18.08
C ILE A 221 -2.03 13.48 -19.07
N SER A 222 -1.05 14.05 -19.80
CA SER A 222 -0.21 13.28 -20.73
C SER A 222 0.58 12.20 -20.02
N ALA A 223 0.90 12.39 -18.73
CA ALA A 223 1.59 11.39 -17.91
C ALA A 223 0.74 10.13 -17.71
N ALA A 224 -0.58 10.25 -17.56
CA ALA A 224 -1.48 9.10 -17.46
C ALA A 224 -1.57 8.33 -18.78
N TYR A 225 -1.70 9.02 -19.91
CA TYR A 225 -1.71 8.39 -21.24
C TYR A 225 -0.38 7.71 -21.56
N PHE A 226 0.74 8.36 -21.24
CA PHE A 226 2.06 7.80 -21.43
C PHE A 226 2.26 6.53 -20.59
N ALA A 227 1.91 6.59 -19.31
CA ALA A 227 2.01 5.44 -18.40
C ALA A 227 1.13 4.27 -18.86
N TYR A 228 -0.10 4.54 -19.29
CA TYR A 228 -1.00 3.53 -19.83
C TYR A 228 -0.38 2.80 -21.02
N ASN A 229 0.03 3.54 -22.07
CA ASN A 229 0.60 2.94 -23.27
C ASN A 229 1.84 2.10 -22.93
N SER A 230 2.75 2.66 -22.11
CA SER A 230 3.98 1.96 -21.73
C SER A 230 3.74 0.70 -20.91
N LEU A 231 2.74 0.69 -20.02
CA LEU A 231 2.42 -0.48 -19.19
C LEU A 231 1.67 -1.56 -19.97
N MET A 232 0.91 -1.17 -21.02
CA MET A 232 0.15 -2.12 -21.85
C MET A 232 1.00 -2.73 -22.97
N ASP A 233 1.96 -2.00 -23.55
CA ASP A 233 2.84 -2.50 -24.63
C ASP A 233 3.78 -3.61 -24.17
N HIS A 234 3.94 -3.80 -22.87
CA HIS A 234 4.78 -4.84 -22.26
C HIS A 234 4.00 -6.07 -21.76
N HIS A 235 2.75 -6.24 -22.22
CA HIS A 235 1.91 -7.41 -21.90
C HIS A 235 2.11 -8.57 -22.87
#